data_013f973af9485f8662d30755a1426c0e
#
_entry.id   013f973af9485f8662d30755a1426c0e
#
_cell.length_a   1.000
_cell.length_b   1.000
_cell.length_c   1.000
_cell.angle_alpha   90.00
_cell.angle_beta   90.00
_cell.angle_gamma   90.00
#
_symmetry.space_group_name_H-M   'P 1'
#
loop_
_entity.id
_entity.type
_entity.pdbx_description
1 polymer ?
#
loop_
_entity_poly.entity_id
_entity_poly.type
_entity_poly.pdbx_seq_one_letter_code
_entity_poly.pdbx_strand_id
1 'polypeptide(L)'
;MMLDLFQEVLEGKVLLDDGRQDSEFLDSKFADELVSEIEQDFKVGRRSLENRSKSYSGVMAECILPEGYKLPVNEKLKIMTINGNLDRHTTQLFSQRCKREGITFNSGFSAACDAAYVQLLKDGNVIRDSYKITTNHCINQRRYFKDDGKKLFGNGMGVIDTVIDTPNDVLKHFWSYAKGLHLTIKDQQNQKTSLEHGIIEKLTGETVIYCFNDDTMEFDALPAMMTYKTSNMMDVTKIFCEPVRDKIRLEWYERRSSPKLVPILWRSALQTFKGQLMHSLQYNSKFLQREVAQQLLDSIFHVISKVSKYP
;
A
#
# COMPACT_ATOMS: atom_id res chain seq x y z
N MET A 1 -6.98 13.70 19.86
CA MET A 1 -6.34 12.96 20.98
C MET A 1 -4.86 13.28 21.13
N MET A 2 -3.94 12.90 20.22
CA MET A 2 -2.48 13.19 20.43
C MET A 2 -2.14 14.68 20.31
N LEU A 3 -2.77 15.42 19.37
CA LEU A 3 -2.64 16.88 19.26
C LEU A 3 -3.31 17.62 20.44
N ASP A 4 -4.38 17.07 20.99
CA ASP A 4 -5.07 17.63 22.16
C ASP A 4 -4.17 17.54 23.41
N LEU A 5 -3.56 16.39 23.63
CA LEU A 5 -2.56 16.17 24.68
C LEU A 5 -1.36 17.14 24.57
N PHE A 6 -0.83 17.32 23.35
CA PHE A 6 0.26 18.26 23.10
C PHE A 6 -0.13 19.70 23.42
N GLN A 7 -1.35 20.08 23.07
CA GLN A 7 -1.85 21.43 23.35
C GLN A 7 -2.07 21.66 24.84
N GLU A 8 -2.61 20.67 25.57
CA GLU A 8 -2.78 20.74 27.01
C GLU A 8 -1.44 20.88 27.73
N VAL A 9 -0.39 20.18 27.27
CA VAL A 9 0.98 20.35 27.79
C VAL A 9 1.51 21.76 27.51
N LEU A 10 1.30 22.31 26.31
CA LEU A 10 1.74 23.67 25.97
C LEU A 10 0.96 24.77 26.69
N GLU A 11 -0.27 24.49 27.11
CA GLU A 11 -1.09 25.40 27.92
C GLU A 11 -0.77 25.31 29.41
N GLY A 12 0.24 24.48 29.79
CA GLY A 12 0.66 24.29 31.19
C GLY A 12 -0.35 23.50 32.01
N LYS A 13 -1.30 22.83 31.37
CA LYS A 13 -2.20 21.90 32.06
C LYS A 13 -1.41 20.67 32.44
N VAL A 14 -1.38 20.34 33.74
CA VAL A 14 -0.83 19.09 34.22
C VAL A 14 -1.76 17.98 33.71
N LEU A 15 -1.21 17.04 32.97
CA LEU A 15 -1.93 15.81 32.64
C LEU A 15 -2.13 15.05 33.95
N LEU A 16 -3.27 15.27 34.57
CA LEU A 16 -3.67 14.42 35.68
C LEU A 16 -3.93 13.03 35.09
N ASP A 17 -3.39 12.04 35.77
CA ASP A 17 -3.82 10.65 35.58
C ASP A 17 -5.33 10.63 35.85
N ASP A 18 -6.13 10.60 34.79
CA ASP A 18 -7.60 10.69 34.89
C ASP A 18 -8.23 9.37 35.31
N GLY A 19 -7.40 8.44 35.80
CA GLY A 19 -7.88 7.12 36.22
C GLY A 19 -8.56 6.36 35.09
N ARG A 20 -8.29 6.71 33.81
CA ARG A 20 -8.70 5.85 32.72
C ARG A 20 -8.10 4.49 32.98
N GLN A 21 -8.92 3.64 33.57
CA GLN A 21 -8.65 2.22 33.65
C GLN A 21 -8.13 1.80 32.29
N ASP A 22 -7.06 1.02 32.30
CA ASP A 22 -6.52 0.37 31.11
C ASP A 22 -7.67 0.10 30.19
N SER A 23 -7.70 0.81 29.04
CA SER A 23 -8.76 0.63 28.06
C SER A 23 -8.80 -0.88 27.88
N GLU A 24 -9.86 -1.54 28.33
CA GLU A 24 -10.02 -2.96 28.12
C GLU A 24 -9.58 -3.18 26.69
N PHE A 25 -8.46 -3.89 26.53
CA PHE A 25 -7.95 -4.28 25.21
C PHE A 25 -9.14 -4.97 24.60
N LEU A 26 -9.89 -4.20 23.81
CA LEU A 26 -11.21 -4.57 23.37
C LEU A 26 -11.04 -5.92 22.75
N ASP A 27 -11.62 -6.87 23.45
CA ASP A 27 -11.66 -8.27 23.15
C ASP A 27 -11.72 -8.42 21.64
N SER A 28 -10.76 -9.07 21.04
CA SER A 28 -10.67 -9.32 19.59
C SER A 28 -11.89 -10.10 19.05
N LYS A 29 -12.87 -10.33 19.91
CA LYS A 29 -14.09 -11.12 19.73
C LYS A 29 -14.77 -10.94 18.36
N PHE A 30 -14.86 -9.71 17.86
CA PHE A 30 -15.43 -9.46 16.52
C PHE A 30 -14.51 -9.91 15.38
N ALA A 31 -13.19 -9.81 15.57
CA ALA A 31 -12.24 -10.34 14.62
C ALA A 31 -12.21 -11.87 14.70
N ASP A 32 -12.30 -12.43 15.90
CA ASP A 32 -12.24 -13.86 16.15
C ASP A 32 -13.45 -14.61 15.57
N GLU A 33 -14.68 -14.07 15.70
CA GLU A 33 -15.87 -14.63 15.06
C GLU A 33 -15.69 -14.70 13.53
N LEU A 34 -15.24 -13.61 12.92
CA LEU A 34 -15.05 -13.52 11.47
C LEU A 34 -13.90 -14.42 10.98
N VAL A 35 -12.80 -14.46 11.73
CA VAL A 35 -11.66 -15.35 11.45
C VAL A 35 -12.10 -16.80 11.58
N SER A 36 -12.87 -17.15 12.61
CA SER A 36 -13.41 -18.51 12.81
C SER A 36 -14.34 -18.94 11.68
N GLU A 37 -15.17 -18.03 11.17
CA GLU A 37 -16.04 -18.30 10.02
C GLU A 37 -15.22 -18.68 8.78
N ILE A 38 -14.17 -17.89 8.47
CA ILE A 38 -13.31 -18.15 7.31
C ILE A 38 -12.47 -19.42 7.52
N GLU A 39 -11.95 -19.67 8.73
CA GLU A 39 -11.24 -20.89 9.08
C GLU A 39 -12.13 -22.13 8.87
N GLN A 40 -13.40 -22.05 9.26
CA GLN A 40 -14.36 -23.12 9.03
C GLN A 40 -14.64 -23.32 7.54
N ASP A 41 -14.69 -22.25 6.73
CA ASP A 41 -14.84 -22.37 5.27
C ASP A 41 -13.69 -23.18 4.64
N PHE A 42 -12.46 -23.01 5.11
CA PHE A 42 -11.34 -23.85 4.68
C PHE A 42 -11.50 -25.31 5.14
N LYS A 43 -11.87 -25.53 6.40
CA LYS A 43 -12.02 -26.88 6.96
C LYS A 43 -13.08 -27.72 6.26
N VAL A 44 -14.19 -27.09 5.84
CA VAL A 44 -15.30 -27.78 5.15
C VAL A 44 -15.18 -27.74 3.61
N GLY A 45 -14.06 -27.24 3.09
CA GLY A 45 -13.79 -27.23 1.65
C GLY A 45 -14.57 -26.17 0.84
N ARG A 46 -15.27 -25.22 1.49
CA ARG A 46 -15.88 -24.08 0.80
C ARG A 46 -14.84 -23.11 0.23
N ARG A 47 -13.64 -23.09 0.84
CA ARG A 47 -12.44 -22.41 0.32
C ARG A 47 -11.33 -23.43 0.12
N SER A 48 -10.69 -23.44 -1.03
CA SER A 48 -9.55 -24.31 -1.30
C SER A 48 -8.28 -23.76 -0.67
N LEU A 49 -7.79 -24.42 0.38
CA LEU A 49 -6.54 -24.06 1.05
C LEU A 49 -5.35 -24.14 0.10
N GLU A 50 -5.27 -25.21 -0.70
CA GLU A 50 -4.19 -25.42 -1.67
C GLU A 50 -4.14 -24.31 -2.74
N ASN A 51 -5.30 -23.98 -3.34
CA ASN A 51 -5.36 -22.94 -4.37
C ASN A 51 -5.01 -21.56 -3.79
N ARG A 52 -5.42 -21.26 -2.56
CA ARG A 52 -5.12 -20.00 -1.90
C ARG A 52 -3.65 -19.91 -1.51
N SER A 53 -3.06 -20.95 -0.93
CA SER A 53 -1.64 -20.99 -0.63
C SER A 53 -0.79 -20.81 -1.90
N LYS A 54 -1.12 -21.50 -2.99
CA LYS A 54 -0.46 -21.31 -4.30
C LYS A 54 -0.65 -19.89 -4.85
N SER A 55 -1.81 -19.29 -4.66
CA SER A 55 -2.05 -17.90 -5.10
C SER A 55 -1.12 -16.93 -4.37
N TYR A 56 -0.91 -17.09 -3.07
CA TYR A 56 0.00 -16.24 -2.31
C TYR A 56 1.48 -16.45 -2.69
N SER A 57 1.90 -17.69 -2.90
CA SER A 57 3.27 -17.96 -3.37
C SER A 57 3.54 -17.39 -4.76
N GLY A 58 2.52 -17.34 -5.62
CA GLY A 58 2.60 -16.77 -6.97
C GLY A 58 2.72 -15.24 -7.04
N VAL A 59 2.55 -14.55 -5.91
CA VAL A 59 2.74 -13.09 -5.82
C VAL A 59 4.21 -12.68 -5.93
N MET A 60 5.13 -13.57 -5.58
CA MET A 60 6.55 -13.34 -5.75
C MET A 60 6.96 -13.69 -7.18
N ALA A 61 7.46 -12.71 -7.91
CA ALA A 61 7.90 -12.84 -9.29
C ALA A 61 9.37 -12.45 -9.43
N GLU A 62 10.00 -12.92 -10.49
CA GLU A 62 11.33 -12.45 -10.87
C GLU A 62 11.33 -10.97 -11.13
N CYS A 63 12.29 -10.26 -10.54
CA CYS A 63 12.45 -8.83 -10.76
C CYS A 63 13.22 -8.58 -12.05
N ILE A 64 12.57 -8.01 -13.04
CA ILE A 64 13.16 -7.73 -14.36
C ILE A 64 13.86 -6.36 -14.45
N LEU A 65 13.85 -5.56 -13.39
CA LEU A 65 14.50 -4.25 -13.37
C LEU A 65 16.02 -4.33 -13.67
N PRO A 66 16.76 -5.38 -13.22
CA PRO A 66 18.19 -5.51 -13.53
C PRO A 66 18.53 -5.64 -15.01
N GLU A 67 17.57 -6.01 -15.84
CA GLU A 67 17.79 -6.10 -17.29
C GLU A 67 18.07 -4.72 -17.92
N GLY A 68 17.51 -3.65 -17.33
CA GLY A 68 17.67 -2.28 -17.82
C GLY A 68 18.46 -1.35 -16.89
N TYR A 69 18.62 -1.72 -15.64
CA TYR A 69 19.24 -0.86 -14.63
C TYR A 69 20.26 -1.60 -13.78
N LYS A 70 21.40 -0.97 -13.57
CA LYS A 70 22.45 -1.52 -12.71
C LYS A 70 21.98 -1.51 -11.25
N LEU A 71 22.10 -2.63 -10.56
CA LEU A 71 21.80 -2.73 -9.14
C LEU A 71 22.96 -2.26 -8.27
N PRO A 72 22.67 -1.61 -7.12
CA PRO A 72 23.69 -1.17 -6.16
C PRO A 72 24.11 -2.32 -5.21
N VAL A 73 24.56 -3.45 -5.76
CA VAL A 73 24.82 -4.70 -5.03
C VAL A 73 25.78 -4.61 -3.85
N ASN A 74 26.68 -3.61 -3.84
CA ASN A 74 27.71 -3.44 -2.79
C ASN A 74 27.27 -2.49 -1.67
N GLU A 75 26.06 -1.96 -1.69
CA GLU A 75 25.58 -1.08 -0.63
C GLU A 75 25.03 -1.88 0.55
N LYS A 76 25.23 -1.34 1.77
CA LYS A 76 24.50 -1.84 2.94
C LYS A 76 23.00 -1.60 2.74
N LEU A 77 22.20 -2.59 3.15
CA LEU A 77 20.74 -2.49 3.12
C LEU A 77 20.27 -1.32 3.96
N LYS A 78 19.69 -0.31 3.30
CA LYS A 78 19.06 0.85 3.94
C LYS A 78 17.68 1.08 3.34
N ILE A 79 16.73 1.45 4.17
CA ILE A 79 15.45 1.92 3.70
C ILE A 79 15.54 3.41 3.42
N MET A 80 15.43 3.73 2.15
CA MET A 80 15.46 5.11 1.65
C MET A 80 14.04 5.60 1.39
N THR A 81 13.84 6.91 1.49
CA THR A 81 12.54 7.54 1.22
C THR A 81 12.75 8.74 0.30
N ILE A 82 11.90 8.83 -0.71
CA ILE A 82 11.77 10.02 -1.55
C ILE A 82 10.33 10.50 -1.42
N ASN A 83 10.17 11.81 -1.24
CA ASN A 83 8.87 12.42 -1.07
C ASN A 83 8.52 13.28 -2.27
N GLY A 84 7.26 13.26 -2.62
CA GLY A 84 6.70 14.17 -3.61
C GLY A 84 5.25 14.47 -3.32
N ASN A 85 4.75 15.52 -3.93
CA ASN A 85 3.36 15.91 -3.81
C ASN A 85 2.81 16.42 -5.14
N LEU A 86 1.54 16.15 -5.39
CA LEU A 86 0.78 16.81 -6.45
C LEU A 86 0.04 18.00 -5.88
N ASP A 87 -0.03 19.06 -6.68
CA ASP A 87 -0.82 20.24 -6.34
C ASP A 87 -2.31 19.90 -6.17
N ARG A 88 -3.05 20.81 -5.54
CA ARG A 88 -4.47 20.63 -5.24
C ARG A 88 -5.32 20.45 -6.48
N HIS A 89 -5.02 21.21 -7.52
CA HIS A 89 -5.80 21.19 -8.77
C HIS A 89 -5.66 19.82 -9.46
N THR A 90 -4.43 19.36 -9.68
CA THR A 90 -4.15 18.04 -10.30
C THR A 90 -4.71 16.91 -9.45
N THR A 91 -4.56 16.97 -8.12
CA THR A 91 -5.13 15.98 -7.19
C THR A 91 -6.65 15.91 -7.31
N GLN A 92 -7.31 17.07 -7.38
CA GLN A 92 -8.76 17.14 -7.51
C GLN A 92 -9.24 16.60 -8.86
N LEU A 93 -8.58 16.97 -9.96
CA LEU A 93 -8.92 16.48 -11.30
C LEU A 93 -8.80 14.95 -11.35
N PHE A 94 -7.71 14.39 -10.83
CA PHE A 94 -7.53 12.95 -10.79
C PHE A 94 -8.61 12.25 -9.96
N SER A 95 -8.92 12.79 -8.77
CA SER A 95 -9.98 12.25 -7.90
C SER A 95 -11.35 12.29 -8.57
N GLN A 96 -11.69 13.39 -9.25
CA GLN A 96 -12.94 13.51 -9.99
C GLN A 96 -12.99 12.54 -11.16
N ARG A 97 -11.87 12.35 -11.86
CA ARG A 97 -11.80 11.40 -12.95
C ARG A 97 -11.99 9.96 -12.45
N CYS A 98 -11.34 9.54 -11.38
CA CYS A 98 -11.57 8.23 -10.78
C CYS A 98 -13.06 8.01 -10.47
N LYS A 99 -13.73 9.02 -9.90
CA LYS A 99 -15.18 8.95 -9.61
C LYS A 99 -16.02 8.79 -10.86
N ARG A 100 -15.74 9.54 -11.94
CA ARG A 100 -16.44 9.43 -13.24
C ARG A 100 -16.28 8.03 -13.85
N GLU A 101 -15.08 7.46 -13.70
CA GLU A 101 -14.79 6.11 -14.19
C GLU A 101 -15.35 4.99 -13.28
N GLY A 102 -15.97 5.35 -12.14
CA GLY A 102 -16.54 4.39 -11.19
C GLY A 102 -15.50 3.58 -10.40
N ILE A 103 -14.28 4.10 -10.26
CA ILE A 103 -13.19 3.44 -9.54
C ILE A 103 -12.76 4.23 -8.29
N THR A 104 -12.06 3.56 -7.38
CA THR A 104 -11.47 4.24 -6.22
C THR A 104 -10.21 5.01 -6.63
N PHE A 105 -9.88 6.07 -5.86
CA PHE A 105 -8.60 6.78 -6.00
C PHE A 105 -7.42 5.81 -5.89
N ASN A 106 -7.48 4.85 -4.96
CA ASN A 106 -6.42 3.85 -4.78
C ASN A 106 -6.20 2.98 -6.02
N SER A 107 -7.27 2.53 -6.66
CA SER A 107 -7.17 1.73 -7.90
C SER A 107 -6.58 2.55 -9.05
N GLY A 108 -7.01 3.81 -9.20
CA GLY A 108 -6.44 4.73 -10.19
C GLY A 108 -4.95 5.02 -9.93
N PHE A 109 -4.58 5.24 -8.66
CA PHE A 109 -3.19 5.45 -8.28
C PHE A 109 -2.32 4.21 -8.54
N SER A 110 -2.82 3.01 -8.21
CA SER A 110 -2.10 1.76 -8.50
C SER A 110 -1.91 1.57 -10.01
N ALA A 111 -2.93 1.84 -10.83
CA ALA A 111 -2.79 1.82 -12.28
C ALA A 111 -1.74 2.84 -12.79
N ALA A 112 -1.62 4.01 -12.12
CA ALA A 112 -0.57 4.97 -12.45
C ALA A 112 0.82 4.47 -12.06
N CYS A 113 0.96 3.75 -10.95
CA CYS A 113 2.20 3.07 -10.57
C CYS A 113 2.59 2.01 -11.60
N ASP A 114 1.63 1.18 -12.04
CA ASP A 114 1.86 0.13 -13.04
C ASP A 114 2.33 0.75 -14.37
N ALA A 115 1.63 1.78 -14.85
CA ALA A 115 2.00 2.48 -16.08
C ALA A 115 3.36 3.17 -15.98
N ALA A 116 3.69 3.77 -14.84
CA ALA A 116 4.98 4.39 -14.58
C ALA A 116 6.11 3.36 -14.54
N TYR A 117 5.88 2.20 -13.94
CA TYR A 117 6.87 1.12 -13.91
C TYR A 117 7.11 0.53 -15.31
N VAL A 118 6.05 0.31 -16.08
CA VAL A 118 6.18 -0.09 -17.50
C VAL A 118 7.00 0.94 -18.30
N GLN A 119 6.74 2.23 -18.09
CA GLN A 119 7.53 3.29 -18.74
C GLN A 119 8.99 3.25 -18.30
N LEU A 120 9.25 3.09 -17.01
CA LEU A 120 10.60 2.96 -16.47
C LEU A 120 11.35 1.79 -17.13
N LEU A 121 10.74 0.62 -17.23
CA LEU A 121 11.34 -0.55 -17.89
C LEU A 121 11.66 -0.28 -19.36
N LYS A 122 10.76 0.38 -20.09
CA LYS A 122 10.98 0.76 -21.50
C LYS A 122 12.13 1.76 -21.64
N ASP A 123 12.24 2.71 -20.73
CA ASP A 123 13.36 3.70 -20.71
C ASP A 123 14.70 3.00 -20.47
N GLY A 124 14.69 1.88 -19.74
CA GLY A 124 15.82 0.96 -19.55
C GLY A 124 16.03 -0.06 -20.67
N ASN A 125 15.35 0.08 -21.82
CA ASN A 125 15.39 -0.87 -22.94
C ASN A 125 14.85 -2.29 -22.62
N VAL A 126 14.10 -2.47 -21.57
CA VAL A 126 13.39 -3.72 -21.27
C VAL A 126 12.05 -3.71 -22.00
N ILE A 127 12.03 -4.19 -23.25
CA ILE A 127 10.85 -4.12 -24.13
C ILE A 127 10.18 -5.49 -24.21
N ARG A 128 8.92 -5.56 -23.75
CA ARG A 128 8.06 -6.75 -23.77
C ARG A 128 6.64 -6.35 -24.19
N ASP A 129 5.83 -7.30 -24.62
CA ASP A 129 4.41 -7.06 -24.95
C ASP A 129 3.59 -6.80 -23.70
N SER A 130 3.92 -7.49 -22.58
CA SER A 130 3.34 -7.28 -21.28
C SER A 130 4.36 -7.50 -20.15
N TYR A 131 4.03 -6.97 -18.99
CA TYR A 131 4.85 -7.05 -17.78
C TYR A 131 4.03 -7.59 -16.63
N LYS A 132 4.50 -8.66 -16.00
CA LYS A 132 3.86 -9.16 -14.78
C LYS A 132 4.16 -8.21 -13.63
N ILE A 133 3.15 -7.51 -13.14
CA ILE A 133 3.25 -6.62 -11.99
C ILE A 133 2.52 -7.23 -10.81
N THR A 134 3.21 -7.32 -9.69
CA THR A 134 2.70 -7.89 -8.44
C THR A 134 2.60 -6.79 -7.41
N THR A 135 1.42 -6.64 -6.81
CA THR A 135 1.14 -5.52 -5.90
C THR A 135 0.43 -5.99 -4.65
N ASN A 136 0.89 -5.49 -3.50
CA ASN A 136 0.25 -5.69 -2.21
C ASN A 136 -0.51 -4.41 -1.83
N HIS A 137 -1.83 -4.50 -1.71
CA HIS A 137 -2.71 -3.39 -1.36
C HIS A 137 -3.09 -3.45 0.12
N CYS A 138 -2.74 -2.41 0.89
CA CYS A 138 -3.21 -2.29 2.27
C CYS A 138 -4.70 -1.97 2.30
N ILE A 139 -5.46 -2.76 3.04
CA ILE A 139 -6.91 -2.67 3.16
C ILE A 139 -7.29 -2.42 4.62
N ASN A 140 -8.25 -1.53 4.85
CA ASN A 140 -8.84 -1.35 6.16
C ASN A 140 -9.87 -2.47 6.43
N GLN A 141 -9.52 -3.42 7.29
CA GLN A 141 -10.36 -4.57 7.64
C GLN A 141 -11.56 -4.20 8.52
N ARG A 142 -11.57 -3.01 9.14
CA ARG A 142 -12.72 -2.54 9.93
C ARG A 142 -14.02 -2.49 9.15
N ARG A 143 -13.96 -2.46 7.81
CA ARG A 143 -15.14 -2.55 6.93
C ARG A 143 -15.91 -3.85 7.09
N TYR A 144 -15.26 -4.92 7.57
CA TYR A 144 -15.85 -6.22 7.77
C TYR A 144 -16.44 -6.40 9.16
N PHE A 145 -16.11 -5.52 10.09
CA PHE A 145 -16.57 -5.58 11.47
C PHE A 145 -17.98 -4.99 11.60
N LYS A 146 -18.75 -5.50 12.55
CA LYS A 146 -20.00 -4.88 13.01
C LYS A 146 -19.69 -3.47 13.57
N ASP A 147 -20.71 -2.63 13.72
CA ASP A 147 -20.55 -1.21 14.04
C ASP A 147 -19.68 -0.94 15.26
N ASP A 148 -19.79 -1.75 16.29
CA ASP A 148 -18.96 -1.62 17.50
C ASP A 148 -17.47 -1.91 17.23
N GLY A 149 -17.18 -2.89 16.38
CA GLY A 149 -15.81 -3.21 15.97
C GLY A 149 -15.13 -2.13 15.14
N LYS A 150 -15.89 -1.26 14.45
CA LYS A 150 -15.35 -0.15 13.65
C LYS A 150 -14.66 0.92 14.50
N LYS A 151 -15.03 1.04 15.77
CA LYS A 151 -14.49 2.02 16.72
C LYS A 151 -13.28 1.49 17.50
N LEU A 152 -12.91 0.22 17.32
CA LEU A 152 -11.82 -0.39 18.05
C LEU A 152 -10.49 0.30 17.76
N PHE A 153 -9.76 0.60 18.83
CA PHE A 153 -8.37 1.03 18.73
C PHE A 153 -7.49 -0.19 18.40
N GLY A 154 -6.60 -0.06 17.43
CA GLY A 154 -5.69 -1.14 17.06
C GLY A 154 -5.36 -1.17 15.57
N ASN A 155 -4.54 -2.13 15.18
CA ASN A 155 -4.16 -2.33 13.78
C ASN A 155 -5.26 -3.09 13.03
N GLY A 156 -6.16 -2.38 12.38
CA GLY A 156 -7.19 -2.96 11.50
C GLY A 156 -6.75 -3.05 10.04
N MET A 157 -5.46 -3.20 9.76
CA MET A 157 -4.92 -3.31 8.41
C MET A 157 -4.77 -4.78 8.01
N GLY A 158 -5.27 -5.13 6.85
CA GLY A 158 -4.94 -6.35 6.12
C GLY A 158 -4.37 -6.03 4.76
N VAL A 159 -4.09 -7.05 3.98
CA VAL A 159 -3.52 -6.91 2.64
C VAL A 159 -4.30 -7.74 1.62
N ILE A 160 -4.30 -7.25 0.39
CA ILE A 160 -4.80 -7.96 -0.80
C ILE A 160 -3.67 -7.94 -1.81
N ASP A 161 -3.39 -9.09 -2.41
CA ASP A 161 -2.37 -9.22 -3.43
C ASP A 161 -3.00 -9.28 -4.81
N THR A 162 -2.42 -8.56 -5.76
CA THR A 162 -2.79 -8.65 -7.17
C THR A 162 -1.57 -9.02 -8.01
N VAL A 163 -1.81 -9.86 -9.01
CA VAL A 163 -0.84 -10.25 -10.04
C VAL A 163 -1.49 -9.94 -11.37
N ILE A 164 -0.97 -8.95 -12.09
CA ILE A 164 -1.57 -8.44 -13.33
C ILE A 164 -0.53 -8.44 -14.45
N ASP A 165 -0.92 -9.00 -15.60
CA ASP A 165 -0.16 -8.84 -16.83
C ASP A 165 -0.52 -7.49 -17.46
N THR A 166 0.38 -6.52 -17.27
CA THR A 166 0.19 -5.13 -17.68
C THR A 166 0.73 -4.94 -19.09
N PRO A 167 -0.09 -4.52 -20.07
CA PRO A 167 0.36 -4.35 -21.45
C PRO A 167 1.35 -3.18 -21.58
N ASN A 168 2.24 -3.28 -22.56
CA ASN A 168 3.25 -2.25 -22.79
C ASN A 168 2.67 -0.89 -23.23
N ASP A 169 1.45 -0.88 -23.73
CA ASP A 169 0.74 0.34 -24.15
C ASP A 169 -0.37 0.75 -23.17
N VAL A 170 -0.27 0.34 -21.91
CA VAL A 170 -1.23 0.60 -20.82
C VAL A 170 -1.71 2.06 -20.76
N LEU A 171 -0.84 3.03 -21.10
CA LEU A 171 -1.22 4.45 -21.11
C LEU A 171 -2.25 4.81 -22.19
N LYS A 172 -2.33 4.07 -23.29
CA LYS A 172 -3.35 4.30 -24.33
C LYS A 172 -4.74 3.91 -23.85
N HIS A 173 -4.81 2.90 -22.97
CA HIS A 173 -6.04 2.32 -22.46
C HIS A 173 -6.16 2.44 -20.95
N PHE A 174 -5.56 3.48 -20.38
CA PHE A 174 -5.35 3.65 -18.94
C PHE A 174 -6.61 3.43 -18.10
N TRP A 175 -7.71 4.07 -18.45
CA TRP A 175 -8.93 3.98 -17.64
C TRP A 175 -9.61 2.62 -17.73
N SER A 176 -9.54 1.95 -18.88
CA SER A 176 -10.01 0.57 -19.02
C SER A 176 -9.18 -0.39 -18.18
N TYR A 177 -7.85 -0.24 -18.20
CA TYR A 177 -6.93 -0.99 -17.34
C TYR A 177 -7.21 -0.74 -15.86
N ALA A 178 -7.34 0.52 -15.45
CA ALA A 178 -7.64 0.89 -14.07
C ALA A 178 -8.98 0.34 -13.56
N LYS A 179 -9.99 0.22 -14.46
CA LYS A 179 -11.27 -0.45 -14.16
C LYS A 179 -11.08 -1.95 -13.92
N GLY A 180 -10.31 -2.64 -14.76
CA GLY A 180 -9.98 -4.06 -14.58
C GLY A 180 -9.30 -4.30 -13.22
N LEU A 181 -8.26 -3.53 -12.93
CA LEU A 181 -7.58 -3.59 -11.62
C LEU A 181 -8.52 -3.30 -10.45
N HIS A 182 -9.40 -2.29 -10.58
CA HIS A 182 -10.40 -1.98 -9.57
C HIS A 182 -11.34 -3.15 -9.29
N LEU A 183 -11.82 -3.81 -10.33
CA LEU A 183 -12.72 -4.96 -10.20
C LEU A 183 -12.01 -6.13 -9.51
N THR A 184 -10.75 -6.40 -9.85
CA THR A 184 -9.94 -7.43 -9.19
C THR A 184 -9.80 -7.15 -7.69
N ILE A 185 -9.44 -5.92 -7.31
CA ILE A 185 -9.31 -5.54 -5.90
C ILE A 185 -10.66 -5.65 -5.18
N LYS A 186 -11.75 -5.18 -5.81
CA LYS A 186 -13.09 -5.21 -5.24
C LYS A 186 -13.60 -6.64 -5.02
N ASP A 187 -13.34 -7.53 -5.97
CA ASP A 187 -13.70 -8.94 -5.85
C ASP A 187 -13.01 -9.59 -4.65
N GLN A 188 -11.71 -9.41 -4.52
CA GLN A 188 -10.96 -9.89 -3.36
C GLN A 188 -11.45 -9.27 -2.04
N GLN A 189 -11.84 -7.99 -2.03
CA GLN A 189 -12.44 -7.38 -0.85
C GLN A 189 -13.78 -8.03 -0.48
N ASN A 190 -14.61 -8.32 -1.46
CA ASN A 190 -15.89 -8.99 -1.25
C ASN A 190 -15.70 -10.41 -0.71
N GLN A 191 -14.67 -11.12 -1.18
CA GLN A 191 -14.29 -12.44 -0.69
C GLN A 191 -13.58 -12.40 0.66
N LYS A 192 -13.29 -11.22 1.23
CA LYS A 192 -12.56 -11.02 2.50
C LYS A 192 -11.14 -11.62 2.49
N THR A 193 -10.48 -11.70 1.34
CA THR A 193 -9.18 -12.38 1.19
C THR A 193 -8.09 -11.78 2.09
N SER A 194 -8.21 -10.49 2.45
CA SER A 194 -7.27 -9.84 3.37
C SER A 194 -7.22 -10.44 4.78
N LEU A 195 -8.19 -11.29 5.14
CA LEU A 195 -8.25 -12.00 6.42
C LEU A 195 -7.63 -13.40 6.33
N GLU A 196 -7.35 -13.88 5.12
CA GLU A 196 -6.92 -15.28 4.91
C GLU A 196 -5.46 -15.54 5.26
N HIS A 197 -4.56 -14.54 5.12
CA HIS A 197 -3.12 -14.74 5.31
C HIS A 197 -2.77 -15.44 6.63
N GLY A 198 -3.20 -14.89 7.76
CA GLY A 198 -2.92 -15.48 9.07
C GLY A 198 -3.61 -16.82 9.30
N ILE A 199 -4.76 -17.04 8.64
CA ILE A 199 -5.50 -18.30 8.73
C ILE A 199 -4.76 -19.40 7.96
N ILE A 200 -4.29 -19.08 6.75
CA ILE A 200 -3.52 -20.02 5.92
C ILE A 200 -2.22 -20.40 6.63
N GLU A 201 -1.49 -19.41 7.15
CA GLU A 201 -0.28 -19.65 7.93
C GLU A 201 -0.55 -20.59 9.14
N LYS A 202 -1.65 -20.34 9.87
CA LYS A 202 -2.07 -21.19 10.98
C LYS A 202 -2.41 -22.63 10.56
N LEU A 203 -3.06 -22.81 9.40
CA LEU A 203 -3.52 -24.10 8.92
C LEU A 203 -2.45 -24.91 8.19
N THR A 204 -1.50 -24.24 7.55
CA THR A 204 -0.41 -24.92 6.79
C THR A 204 0.87 -25.05 7.60
N GLY A 205 1.07 -24.22 8.63
CA GLY A 205 2.35 -24.05 9.32
C GLY A 205 3.42 -23.34 8.47
N GLU A 206 3.07 -22.86 7.28
CA GLU A 206 3.95 -22.15 6.37
C GLU A 206 3.77 -20.65 6.52
N THR A 207 4.86 -19.91 6.68
CA THR A 207 4.81 -18.45 6.73
C THR A 207 4.47 -17.89 5.35
N VAL A 208 3.32 -17.24 5.24
CA VAL A 208 2.86 -16.58 4.02
C VAL A 208 3.61 -15.26 3.77
N ILE A 209 4.23 -14.71 4.79
CA ILE A 209 5.03 -13.48 4.72
C ILE A 209 6.50 -13.87 4.55
N TYR A 210 7.04 -13.63 3.37
CA TYR A 210 8.45 -13.80 3.11
C TYR A 210 9.24 -12.68 3.79
N CYS A 211 10.02 -13.04 4.82
CA CYS A 211 10.93 -12.13 5.48
C CYS A 211 12.36 -12.48 5.12
N PHE A 212 13.18 -11.46 4.86
CA PHE A 212 14.62 -11.64 4.75
C PHE A 212 15.27 -11.61 6.13
N ASN A 213 16.29 -12.45 6.30
CA ASN A 213 17.18 -12.33 7.44
C ASN A 213 18.21 -11.23 7.12
N ASP A 214 18.19 -10.14 7.91
CA ASP A 214 19.02 -8.93 7.70
C ASP A 214 20.53 -9.22 7.75
N ASP A 215 20.95 -10.27 8.46
CA ASP A 215 22.36 -10.51 8.79
C ASP A 215 23.15 -11.27 7.70
N THR A 216 22.46 -11.89 6.75
CA THR A 216 23.08 -12.82 5.79
C THR A 216 22.87 -12.46 4.31
N MET A 217 22.34 -11.26 4.02
CA MET A 217 21.91 -10.91 2.66
C MET A 217 23.05 -10.47 1.75
N GLU A 218 23.87 -11.40 1.34
CA GLU A 218 24.65 -11.30 0.11
C GLU A 218 23.80 -11.87 -1.03
N PHE A 219 23.42 -11.02 -1.98
CA PHE A 219 22.71 -11.46 -3.17
C PHE A 219 23.65 -11.45 -4.37
N ASP A 220 23.85 -12.58 -4.98
CA ASP A 220 24.40 -12.67 -6.34
C ASP A 220 23.34 -12.27 -7.39
N ALA A 221 22.06 -12.39 -7.03
CA ALA A 221 20.90 -12.00 -7.84
C ALA A 221 19.77 -11.48 -6.95
N LEU A 222 18.87 -10.65 -7.51
CA LEU A 222 17.66 -10.28 -6.79
C LEU A 222 16.77 -11.51 -6.56
N PRO A 223 16.27 -11.71 -5.33
CA PRO A 223 15.31 -12.76 -5.08
C PRO A 223 14.01 -12.50 -5.82
N ALA A 224 13.18 -13.52 -5.95
CA ALA A 224 11.79 -13.33 -6.31
C ALA A 224 11.15 -12.31 -5.35
N MET A 225 10.47 -11.31 -5.89
CA MET A 225 9.94 -10.21 -5.11
C MET A 225 8.60 -9.72 -5.64
N MET A 226 7.92 -8.99 -4.78
CA MET A 226 6.76 -8.21 -5.16
C MET A 226 7.22 -6.91 -5.82
N THR A 227 6.54 -6.48 -6.88
CA THR A 227 6.91 -5.24 -7.55
C THR A 227 6.73 -4.06 -6.59
N TYR A 228 5.54 -3.92 -5.97
CA TYR A 228 5.38 -2.86 -4.98
C TYR A 228 4.23 -3.11 -3.99
N LYS A 229 4.20 -2.25 -2.96
CA LYS A 229 3.13 -2.20 -1.98
C LYS A 229 2.50 -0.82 -1.93
N THR A 230 1.17 -0.75 -1.87
CA THR A 230 0.45 0.51 -1.66
C THR A 230 -0.17 0.58 -0.27
N SER A 231 -0.08 1.74 0.37
CA SER A 231 -0.74 2.03 1.63
C SER A 231 -1.33 3.44 1.58
N ASN A 232 -2.64 3.53 1.36
CA ASN A 232 -3.36 4.78 1.22
C ASN A 232 -4.22 5.05 2.46
N MET A 233 -3.95 6.17 3.15
CA MET A 233 -4.76 6.62 4.29
C MET A 233 -5.96 7.49 3.86
N MET A 234 -6.16 7.70 2.57
CA MET A 234 -7.23 8.58 2.04
C MET A 234 -7.01 10.04 2.43
N ASP A 235 -8.10 10.80 2.61
CA ASP A 235 -8.02 12.18 3.08
C ASP A 235 -7.90 12.22 4.60
N VAL A 236 -6.72 12.61 5.06
CA VAL A 236 -6.41 12.73 6.49
C VAL A 236 -6.64 14.14 7.04
N THR A 237 -7.11 15.08 6.20
CA THR A 237 -7.35 16.48 6.60
C THR A 237 -8.25 16.56 7.82
N LYS A 238 -9.37 15.82 7.80
CA LYS A 238 -10.34 15.80 8.89
C LYS A 238 -9.82 15.17 10.18
N ILE A 239 -8.79 14.30 10.08
CA ILE A 239 -8.20 13.67 11.24
C ILE A 239 -7.28 14.63 11.99
N PHE A 240 -6.60 15.53 11.24
CA PHE A 240 -5.55 16.39 11.78
C PHE A 240 -5.89 17.88 11.77
N CYS A 241 -6.96 18.29 11.08
CA CYS A 241 -7.40 19.69 10.99
C CYS A 241 -8.71 19.90 11.73
N GLU A 242 -8.79 19.52 13.00
CA GLU A 242 -9.85 19.98 13.90
C GLU A 242 -9.67 21.44 14.26
N PRO A 243 -10.73 22.14 14.75
CA PRO A 243 -10.89 23.57 14.58
C PRO A 243 -9.62 24.34 14.96
N VAL A 244 -9.31 25.33 14.16
CA VAL A 244 -8.14 26.20 14.30
C VAL A 244 -7.93 26.55 15.77
N ARG A 245 -6.99 25.84 16.40
CA ARG A 245 -6.51 26.20 17.72
C ARG A 245 -5.36 27.17 17.48
N ASP A 246 -5.42 28.33 18.08
CA ASP A 246 -4.62 29.51 17.72
C ASP A 246 -3.10 29.33 17.82
N LYS A 247 -2.62 28.27 18.49
CA LYS A 247 -1.19 28.08 18.79
C LYS A 247 -0.46 27.04 17.95
N ILE A 248 -1.17 26.01 17.41
CA ILE A 248 -0.53 24.93 16.67
C ILE A 248 -1.31 24.63 15.40
N ARG A 249 -0.58 24.59 14.28
CA ARG A 249 -1.13 24.22 12.97
C ARG A 249 -0.26 23.13 12.35
N LEU A 250 -0.89 21.99 11.98
CA LEU A 250 -0.22 20.99 11.18
C LEU A 250 -0.10 21.47 9.73
N GLU A 251 1.12 21.68 9.24
CA GLU A 251 1.39 22.10 7.87
C GLU A 251 1.76 20.96 6.95
N TRP A 252 2.39 19.92 7.51
CA TRP A 252 2.89 18.78 6.75
C TRP A 252 2.69 17.48 7.51
N TYR A 253 2.31 16.42 6.81
CA TYR A 253 2.20 15.08 7.37
C TYR A 253 2.90 14.07 6.45
N GLU A 254 3.85 13.36 7.00
CA GLU A 254 4.58 12.32 6.30
C GLU A 254 4.49 11.01 7.07
N ARG A 255 4.37 9.92 6.34
CA ARG A 255 4.32 8.59 6.90
C ARG A 255 5.45 7.73 6.36
N ARG A 256 6.25 7.22 7.29
CA ARG A 256 7.34 6.28 6.98
C ARG A 256 7.09 4.93 7.63
N SER A 257 7.64 3.90 7.04
CA SER A 257 7.72 2.56 7.61
C SER A 257 9.04 1.93 7.20
N SER A 258 9.44 0.87 7.90
CA SER A 258 10.64 0.11 7.55
C SER A 258 10.23 -1.22 6.91
N PRO A 259 10.21 -1.34 5.57
CA PRO A 259 9.94 -2.61 4.89
C PRO A 259 11.17 -3.52 4.82
N LYS A 260 12.05 -3.50 5.82
CA LYS A 260 13.33 -4.21 5.80
C LYS A 260 13.22 -5.68 5.46
N LEU A 261 12.17 -6.32 5.93
CA LEU A 261 12.03 -7.77 5.90
C LEU A 261 11.14 -8.28 4.75
N VAL A 262 10.62 -7.40 3.91
CA VAL A 262 9.72 -7.82 2.82
C VAL A 262 10.38 -7.58 1.47
N PRO A 263 10.46 -8.61 0.60
CA PRO A 263 11.04 -8.48 -0.73
C PRO A 263 10.10 -7.70 -1.66
N ILE A 264 10.14 -6.39 -1.55
CA ILE A 264 9.42 -5.45 -2.41
C ILE A 264 10.40 -4.47 -3.03
N LEU A 265 10.20 -4.15 -4.30
CA LEU A 265 11.04 -3.18 -4.99
C LEU A 265 10.83 -1.78 -4.42
N TRP A 266 9.56 -1.36 -4.26
CA TRP A 266 9.24 -0.13 -3.52
C TRP A 266 7.90 -0.22 -2.80
N ARG A 267 7.69 0.71 -1.88
CA ARG A 267 6.43 0.94 -1.19
C ARG A 267 5.95 2.36 -1.42
N SER A 268 4.69 2.50 -1.80
CA SER A 268 3.99 3.78 -1.91
C SER A 268 3.14 4.01 -0.67
N ALA A 269 3.55 4.96 0.18
CA ALA A 269 2.73 5.45 1.26
C ALA A 269 2.10 6.78 0.84
N LEU A 270 0.78 6.83 0.73
CA LEU A 270 0.08 8.01 0.22
C LEU A 270 -1.10 8.42 1.11
N GLN A 271 -1.39 9.69 1.08
CA GLN A 271 -2.54 10.33 1.69
C GLN A 271 -2.84 11.66 1.00
N THR A 272 -4.07 12.12 1.14
CA THR A 272 -4.42 13.49 0.78
C THR A 272 -4.47 14.33 2.05
N PHE A 273 -3.80 15.49 2.04
CA PHE A 273 -3.82 16.43 3.15
C PHE A 273 -4.01 17.84 2.60
N LYS A 274 -5.00 18.57 3.12
CA LYS A 274 -5.38 19.90 2.63
C LYS A 274 -5.57 19.94 1.10
N GLY A 275 -6.12 18.87 0.53
CA GLY A 275 -6.39 18.73 -0.90
C GLY A 275 -5.18 18.37 -1.78
N GLN A 276 -3.99 18.22 -1.22
CA GLN A 276 -2.79 17.80 -1.94
C GLN A 276 -2.55 16.30 -1.75
N LEU A 277 -2.24 15.58 -2.81
CA LEU A 277 -1.71 14.21 -2.70
C LEU A 277 -0.26 14.28 -2.25
N MET A 278 0.01 13.65 -1.12
CA MET A 278 1.36 13.44 -0.60
C MET A 278 1.74 11.98 -0.80
N HIS A 279 2.91 11.75 -1.38
CA HIS A 279 3.43 10.41 -1.66
C HIS A 279 4.86 10.27 -1.14
N SER A 280 5.07 9.28 -0.28
CA SER A 280 6.38 8.83 0.15
C SER A 280 6.68 7.50 -0.52
N LEU A 281 7.63 7.50 -1.47
CA LEU A 281 8.16 6.31 -2.11
C LEU A 281 9.33 5.80 -1.27
N GLN A 282 9.17 4.61 -0.70
CA GLN A 282 10.15 3.95 0.17
C GLN A 282 10.72 2.75 -0.57
N TYR A 283 12.03 2.61 -0.57
CA TYR A 283 12.71 1.53 -1.27
C TYR A 283 13.95 1.06 -0.52
N ASN A 284 14.38 -0.16 -0.83
CA ASN A 284 15.62 -0.71 -0.32
C ASN A 284 16.78 -0.30 -1.24
N SER A 285 17.84 0.31 -0.66
CA SER A 285 18.99 0.79 -1.42
C SER A 285 19.74 -0.31 -2.18
N LYS A 286 19.60 -1.58 -1.79
CA LYS A 286 20.15 -2.72 -2.54
C LYS A 286 19.38 -3.04 -3.82
N PHE A 287 18.09 -2.70 -3.89
CA PHE A 287 17.22 -3.08 -5.00
C PHE A 287 17.01 -1.93 -6.00
N LEU A 288 17.16 -0.70 -5.55
CA LEU A 288 16.83 0.46 -6.35
C LEU A 288 17.82 1.60 -6.07
N GLN A 289 18.43 2.14 -7.13
CA GLN A 289 19.23 3.35 -7.02
C GLN A 289 18.34 4.57 -6.80
N ARG A 290 18.88 5.60 -6.14
CA ARG A 290 18.13 6.82 -5.81
C ARG A 290 17.58 7.51 -7.06
N GLU A 291 18.39 7.59 -8.11
CA GLU A 291 18.06 8.23 -9.39
C GLU A 291 16.88 7.50 -10.07
N VAL A 292 16.92 6.18 -10.08
CA VAL A 292 15.86 5.33 -10.65
C VAL A 292 14.56 5.44 -9.82
N ALA A 293 14.69 5.50 -8.49
CA ALA A 293 13.54 5.73 -7.62
C ALA A 293 12.91 7.12 -7.83
N GLN A 294 13.73 8.17 -8.05
CA GLN A 294 13.25 9.50 -8.36
C GLN A 294 12.56 9.53 -9.72
N GLN A 295 13.16 8.93 -10.74
CA GLN A 295 12.55 8.79 -12.07
C GLN A 295 11.19 8.09 -12.00
N LEU A 296 11.07 7.04 -11.18
CA LEU A 296 9.80 6.34 -10.96
C LEU A 296 8.76 7.25 -10.31
N LEU A 297 9.12 7.98 -9.26
CA LEU A 297 8.22 8.93 -8.58
C LEU A 297 7.71 10.01 -9.53
N ASP A 298 8.62 10.60 -10.31
CA ASP A 298 8.31 11.65 -11.28
C ASP A 298 7.41 11.11 -12.41
N SER A 299 7.67 9.87 -12.85
CA SER A 299 6.85 9.18 -13.84
C SER A 299 5.42 8.91 -13.32
N ILE A 300 5.26 8.50 -12.06
CA ILE A 300 3.93 8.32 -11.43
C ILE A 300 3.14 9.64 -11.49
N PHE A 301 3.75 10.75 -11.11
CA PHE A 301 3.09 12.05 -11.12
C PHE A 301 2.81 12.56 -12.53
N HIS A 302 3.72 12.29 -13.47
CA HIS A 302 3.50 12.59 -14.88
C HIS A 302 2.30 11.83 -15.44
N VAL A 303 2.21 10.52 -15.18
CA VAL A 303 1.06 9.70 -15.59
C VAL A 303 -0.23 10.27 -15.02
N ILE A 304 -0.29 10.52 -13.71
CA ILE A 304 -1.48 11.08 -13.06
C ILE A 304 -1.89 12.40 -13.72
N SER A 305 -0.93 13.31 -13.92
CA SER A 305 -1.19 14.62 -14.54
C SER A 305 -1.70 14.48 -15.97
N LYS A 306 -1.14 13.53 -16.73
CA LYS A 306 -1.54 13.27 -18.12
C LYS A 306 -2.96 12.71 -18.19
N VAL A 307 -3.27 11.65 -17.44
CA VAL A 307 -4.58 10.98 -17.53
C VAL A 307 -5.72 11.79 -16.89
N SER A 308 -5.40 12.79 -16.06
CA SER A 308 -6.38 13.68 -15.46
C SER A 308 -6.90 14.76 -16.41
N LYS A 309 -6.12 15.12 -17.44
CA LYS A 309 -6.42 16.25 -18.35
C LYS A 309 -7.35 15.90 -19.50
N TYR A 310 -7.46 14.62 -19.87
CA TYR A 310 -8.30 14.23 -20.99
C TYR A 310 -9.73 13.91 -20.53
N PRO A 311 -10.74 14.36 -21.29
CA PRO A 311 -12.17 14.17 -20.97
C PRO A 311 -12.60 12.71 -20.91
#